data_c6f6cc81ca21cf8c8bded76e7d1a3b48
#
_entry.id   c6f6cc81ca21cf8c8bded76e7d1a3b48
#
_cell.length_a   1.000
_cell.length_b   1.000
_cell.length_c   1.000
_cell.angle_alpha   90.00
_cell.angle_beta   90.00
_cell.angle_gamma   90.00
#
_symmetry.space_group_name_H-M   'P 1'
#
loop_
_entity.id
_entity.type
_entity.pdbx_description
1 polymer ?
#
loop_
_entity_poly.entity_id
_entity_poly.type
_entity_poly.pdbx_seq_one_letter_code
_entity_poly.pdbx_strand_id
1 'polypeptide(L)'
;INSTSFAMGNQDWRHYLNGLFLKLEEGVLTAVATDAHRLALNCLDSDSDINFSGIIPRKSVNEINRFIGEDNSELSLAINETSLVLNNDNITFKSKLIDGAFPDYNQVIPTGDNSLLDVNVKDFVSSLGRVSILSNDKNKGVKIHLVDNNMFIRSNNADNEVAEETVESKYAGEEIEIAFNVNYIQEILNNQTNENCNVLFFGSDKSCLISVSYTHLTLPTSLI
;
A
#
# COMPACT_ATOMS: atom_id res chain seq x y z
N ILE A 1 5.20 9.34 -4.26
CA ILE A 1 4.70 9.69 -2.91
C ILE A 1 3.25 9.26 -2.75
N ASN A 2 2.33 9.68 -3.65
CA ASN A 2 0.89 9.36 -3.54
C ASN A 2 0.60 7.86 -3.49
N SER A 3 1.31 7.08 -4.30
CA SER A 3 1.18 5.61 -4.38
C SER A 3 1.59 4.86 -3.11
N THR A 4 2.23 5.51 -2.14
CA THR A 4 2.75 4.86 -0.93
C THR A 4 2.28 5.52 0.36
N SER A 5 2.06 6.82 0.36
CA SER A 5 1.80 7.61 1.56
C SER A 5 0.54 7.21 2.34
N PHE A 6 -0.44 6.58 1.69
CA PHE A 6 -1.67 6.09 2.35
C PHE A 6 -1.37 4.99 3.40
N ALA A 7 -0.28 4.23 3.22
CA ALA A 7 0.11 3.16 4.13
C ALA A 7 0.91 3.63 5.36
N MET A 8 1.25 4.92 5.48
CA MET A 8 1.92 5.45 6.68
C MET A 8 1.07 5.22 7.93
N GLY A 9 1.71 4.91 9.05
CA GLY A 9 1.10 4.90 10.37
C GLY A 9 0.49 6.27 10.75
N ASN A 10 -0.50 6.26 11.63
CA ASN A 10 -1.10 7.47 12.16
C ASN A 10 -1.11 7.42 13.69
N GLN A 11 -0.30 8.26 14.33
CA GLN A 11 -0.15 8.32 15.78
C GLN A 11 0.31 6.98 16.42
N ASP A 12 1.10 6.19 15.68
CA ASP A 12 1.71 4.98 16.20
C ASP A 12 2.81 5.38 17.21
N TRP A 13 2.95 4.65 18.31
CA TRP A 13 4.01 4.87 19.31
C TRP A 13 5.40 4.61 18.72
N ARG A 14 5.50 3.80 17.70
CA ARG A 14 6.69 3.60 16.86
C ARG A 14 6.80 4.75 15.87
N HIS A 15 7.43 5.84 16.28
CA HIS A 15 7.46 7.10 15.54
C HIS A 15 7.94 6.96 14.09
N TYR A 16 8.84 6.00 13.82
CA TYR A 16 9.35 5.73 12.47
C TYR A 16 8.28 5.23 11.48
N LEU A 17 7.15 4.70 11.96
CA LEU A 17 6.02 4.31 11.11
C LEU A 17 5.13 5.50 10.72
N ASN A 18 5.21 6.63 11.45
CA ASN A 18 4.39 7.82 11.17
C ASN A 18 4.96 8.69 10.05
N GLY A 19 5.69 8.09 9.13
CA GLY A 19 6.31 8.80 8.01
C GLY A 19 6.53 7.92 6.79
N LEU A 20 7.00 8.56 5.73
CA LEU A 20 7.42 7.92 4.49
C LEU A 20 8.93 7.73 4.52
N PHE A 21 9.40 6.51 4.43
CA PHE A 21 10.80 6.21 4.23
C PHE A 21 11.16 6.45 2.76
N LEU A 22 12.15 7.30 2.53
CA LEU A 22 12.69 7.60 1.21
C LEU A 22 14.16 7.22 1.21
N LYS A 23 14.58 6.44 0.22
CA LYS A 23 15.96 5.99 0.03
C LYS A 23 16.34 6.17 -1.43
N LEU A 24 17.51 6.75 -1.70
CA LEU A 24 18.16 6.71 -3.00
C LEU A 24 19.46 5.96 -2.82
N GLU A 25 19.63 4.89 -3.57
CA GLU A 25 20.80 4.04 -3.55
C GLU A 25 20.98 3.41 -4.93
N GLU A 26 22.22 3.41 -5.43
CA GLU A 26 22.58 2.81 -6.73
C GLU A 26 21.68 3.29 -7.89
N GLY A 27 21.27 4.56 -7.90
CA GLY A 27 20.41 5.12 -8.93
C GLY A 27 18.93 4.72 -8.82
N VAL A 28 18.50 4.09 -7.71
CA VAL A 28 17.09 3.74 -7.47
C VAL A 28 16.52 4.55 -6.32
N LEU A 29 15.52 5.36 -6.60
CA LEU A 29 14.74 6.08 -5.59
C LEU A 29 13.60 5.18 -5.12
N THR A 30 13.65 4.75 -3.87
CA THR A 30 12.66 3.88 -3.24
C THR A 30 11.86 4.66 -2.20
N ALA A 31 10.54 4.58 -2.26
CA ALA A 31 9.62 5.12 -1.27
C ALA A 31 8.85 3.98 -0.60
N VAL A 32 8.88 3.92 0.72
CA VAL A 32 8.21 2.87 1.51
C VAL A 32 7.40 3.48 2.64
N ALA A 33 6.18 2.99 2.83
CA ALA A 33 5.35 3.31 3.98
C ALA A 33 4.71 2.05 4.54
N THR A 34 4.56 1.98 5.85
CA THR A 34 3.88 0.88 6.55
C THR A 34 3.28 1.34 7.87
N ASP A 35 2.18 0.73 8.27
CA ASP A 35 1.55 0.84 9.59
C ASP A 35 1.67 -0.47 10.40
N ALA A 36 2.54 -1.39 9.95
CA ALA A 36 2.73 -2.76 10.44
C ALA A 36 1.61 -3.74 10.07
N HIS A 37 0.52 -3.29 9.48
CA HIS A 37 -0.57 -4.15 8.97
C HIS A 37 -0.58 -4.24 7.45
N ARG A 38 0.05 -3.29 6.79
CA ARG A 38 0.24 -3.24 5.35
C ARG A 38 1.51 -2.46 5.01
N LEU A 39 2.02 -2.68 3.83
CA LEU A 39 3.21 -1.99 3.31
C LEU A 39 2.96 -1.57 1.88
N ALA A 40 3.34 -0.34 1.56
CA ALA A 40 3.36 0.18 0.20
C ALA A 40 4.79 0.54 -0.19
N LEU A 41 5.24 0.08 -1.35
CA LEU A 41 6.57 0.31 -1.89
C LEU A 41 6.47 0.75 -3.34
N ASN A 42 7.25 1.77 -3.70
CA ASN A 42 7.39 2.24 -5.07
C ASN A 42 8.86 2.54 -5.36
N CYS A 43 9.34 2.15 -6.52
CA CYS A 43 10.70 2.41 -6.99
C CYS A 43 10.67 3.20 -8.29
N LEU A 44 11.63 4.11 -8.44
CA LEU A 44 11.86 4.90 -9.65
C LEU A 44 13.36 4.93 -9.95
N ASP A 45 13.71 4.75 -11.21
CA ASP A 45 15.09 4.95 -11.65
C ASP A 45 15.46 6.44 -11.59
N SER A 46 16.67 6.73 -11.18
CA SER A 46 17.23 8.07 -11.04
C SER A 46 18.65 8.10 -11.60
N ASP A 47 18.96 9.15 -12.34
CA ASP A 47 20.31 9.39 -12.86
C ASP A 47 21.28 9.98 -11.80
N SER A 48 20.87 10.05 -10.55
CA SER A 48 21.64 10.65 -9.45
C SER A 48 22.57 9.63 -8.79
N ASP A 49 23.84 9.99 -8.65
CA ASP A 49 24.86 9.21 -7.92
C ASP A 49 24.84 9.45 -6.39
N ILE A 50 23.90 10.23 -5.90
CA ILE A 50 23.81 10.57 -4.47
C ILE A 50 23.10 9.42 -3.74
N ASN A 51 23.69 8.96 -2.64
CA ASN A 51 23.06 8.00 -1.76
C ASN A 51 22.52 8.72 -0.51
N PHE A 52 21.26 8.48 -0.18
CA PHE A 52 20.65 8.95 1.05
C PHE A 52 19.53 8.03 1.53
N SER A 53 19.18 8.14 2.80
CA SER A 53 17.94 7.59 3.33
C SER A 53 17.41 8.45 4.47
N GLY A 54 16.08 8.48 4.63
CA GLY A 54 15.46 9.23 5.73
C GLY A 54 13.96 9.01 5.80
N ILE A 55 13.39 9.28 6.97
CA ILE A 55 11.95 9.14 7.21
C ILE A 55 11.32 10.54 7.23
N ILE A 56 10.49 10.82 6.25
CA ILE A 56 9.79 12.10 6.11
C ILE A 56 8.52 12.03 6.94
N PRO A 57 8.29 12.96 7.91
CA PRO A 57 7.08 12.94 8.73
C PRO A 57 5.81 13.03 7.90
N ARG A 58 4.75 12.32 8.30
CA ARG A 58 3.44 12.30 7.61
C ARG A 58 2.92 13.71 7.28
N LYS A 59 3.03 14.66 8.22
CA LYS A 59 2.63 16.05 7.97
C LYS A 59 3.41 16.66 6.81
N SER A 60 4.72 16.42 6.76
CA SER A 60 5.58 16.95 5.70
C SER A 60 5.28 16.29 4.36
N VAL A 61 4.99 14.99 4.33
CA VAL A 61 4.56 14.28 3.10
C VAL A 61 3.28 14.90 2.54
N ASN A 62 2.29 15.21 3.39
CA ASN A 62 1.05 15.84 2.96
C ASN A 62 1.29 17.24 2.40
N GLU A 63 2.18 18.03 3.00
CA GLU A 63 2.55 19.37 2.48
C GLU A 63 3.35 19.25 1.18
N ILE A 64 4.25 18.29 1.06
CA ILE A 64 4.98 18.00 -0.18
C ILE A 64 4.02 17.66 -1.33
N ASN A 65 3.01 16.85 -1.07
CA ASN A 65 2.00 16.53 -2.09
C ASN A 65 1.23 17.76 -2.57
N ARG A 66 0.94 18.69 -1.66
CA ARG A 66 0.32 19.99 -2.04
C ARG A 66 1.29 20.89 -2.78
N PHE A 67 2.57 20.86 -2.38
CA PHE A 67 3.62 21.68 -2.96
C PHE A 67 3.99 21.25 -4.39
N ILE A 68 4.07 19.94 -4.66
CA ILE A 68 4.38 19.41 -5.98
C ILE A 68 3.25 19.73 -6.97
N GLY A 69 1.99 19.75 -6.51
CA GLY A 69 0.83 20.12 -7.33
C GLY A 69 0.72 19.29 -8.61
N GLU A 70 -0.02 19.83 -9.58
CA GLU A 70 -0.13 19.29 -10.94
C GLU A 70 0.89 19.91 -11.91
N ASP A 71 1.71 20.86 -11.44
CA ASP A 71 2.71 21.54 -12.25
C ASP A 71 3.94 20.63 -12.42
N ASN A 72 4.30 20.36 -13.66
CA ASN A 72 5.54 19.66 -14.06
C ASN A 72 6.80 20.53 -13.89
N SER A 73 6.86 21.39 -12.87
CA SER A 73 8.04 22.18 -12.57
C SER A 73 9.17 21.31 -12.04
N GLU A 74 10.39 21.59 -12.47
CA GLU A 74 11.57 20.91 -11.92
C GLU A 74 11.68 21.19 -10.42
N LEU A 75 11.88 20.13 -9.64
CA LEU A 75 12.07 20.17 -8.20
C LEU A 75 13.50 19.76 -7.88
N SER A 76 14.20 20.62 -7.15
CA SER A 76 15.48 20.22 -6.54
C SER A 76 15.22 19.66 -5.13
N LEU A 77 15.77 18.49 -4.88
CA LEU A 77 15.74 17.82 -3.57
C LEU A 77 17.14 17.84 -2.96
N ALA A 78 17.28 18.41 -1.79
CA ALA A 78 18.48 18.27 -0.96
C ALA A 78 18.09 17.58 0.36
N ILE A 79 18.85 16.57 0.73
CA ILE A 79 18.62 15.82 1.96
C ILE A 79 19.93 15.66 2.73
N ASN A 80 19.85 15.73 4.05
CA ASN A 80 20.96 15.42 4.95
C ASN A 80 20.42 14.52 6.09
N GLU A 81 21.26 14.15 7.04
CA GLU A 81 20.92 13.26 8.14
C GLU A 81 19.70 13.69 8.97
N THR A 82 19.39 14.97 9.01
CA THR A 82 18.35 15.52 9.90
C THR A 82 17.22 16.26 9.20
N SER A 83 17.41 16.61 7.95
CA SER A 83 16.44 17.46 7.23
C SER A 83 16.41 17.22 5.72
N LEU A 84 15.24 17.49 5.16
CA LEU A 84 14.95 17.52 3.74
C LEU A 84 14.60 18.95 3.34
N VAL A 85 15.10 19.38 2.19
CA VAL A 85 14.77 20.66 1.56
C VAL A 85 14.33 20.40 0.13
N LEU A 86 13.15 20.88 -0.22
CA LEU A 86 12.62 20.91 -1.59
C LEU A 86 12.55 22.37 -2.06
N ASN A 87 13.06 22.60 -3.25
CA ASN A 87 12.97 23.91 -3.88
C ASN A 87 12.36 23.79 -5.28
N ASN A 88 11.56 24.76 -5.63
CA ASN A 88 11.26 25.15 -6.99
C ASN A 88 11.57 26.65 -7.16
N ASP A 89 11.28 27.22 -8.34
CA ASP A 89 11.61 28.62 -8.66
C ASP A 89 11.03 29.64 -7.67
N ASN A 90 9.93 29.31 -7.00
CA ASN A 90 9.17 30.26 -6.19
C ASN A 90 9.16 29.95 -4.70
N ILE A 91 9.38 28.68 -4.30
CA ILE A 91 9.14 28.24 -2.92
C ILE A 91 10.26 27.31 -2.46
N THR A 92 10.67 27.49 -1.22
CA THR A 92 11.54 26.56 -0.49
C THR A 92 10.73 25.91 0.64
N PHE A 93 10.62 24.59 0.58
CA PHE A 93 10.04 23.77 1.65
C PHE A 93 11.14 23.07 2.42
N LYS A 94 11.15 23.20 3.75
CA LYS A 94 12.09 22.50 4.62
C LYS A 94 11.36 21.68 5.68
N SER A 95 11.77 20.42 5.84
CA SER A 95 11.27 19.51 6.86
C SER A 95 12.40 18.88 7.67
N LYS A 96 12.17 18.66 8.97
CA LYS A 96 13.00 17.73 9.74
C LYS A 96 12.61 16.31 9.39
N LEU A 97 13.57 15.39 9.40
CA LEU A 97 13.34 13.96 9.30
C LEU A 97 12.98 13.38 10.69
N ILE A 98 12.30 12.25 10.70
CA ILE A 98 12.08 11.48 11.91
C ILE A 98 13.38 10.75 12.26
N ASP A 99 13.84 10.91 13.50
CA ASP A 99 14.99 10.17 14.01
C ASP A 99 14.60 8.71 14.27
N GLY A 100 15.48 7.79 13.87
CA GLY A 100 15.30 6.36 14.02
C GLY A 100 15.56 5.56 12.74
N ALA A 101 15.70 4.25 12.91
CA ALA A 101 15.87 3.33 11.79
C ALA A 101 14.51 2.83 11.30
N PHE A 102 14.26 2.94 10.00
CA PHE A 102 13.11 2.28 9.38
C PHE A 102 13.34 0.76 9.37
N PRO A 103 12.31 -0.06 9.65
CA PRO A 103 12.48 -1.51 9.64
C PRO A 103 12.88 -2.04 8.27
N ASP A 104 13.58 -3.18 8.26
CA ASP A 104 13.92 -3.85 7.00
C ASP A 104 12.66 -4.42 6.35
N TYR A 105 12.11 -3.66 5.43
CA TYR A 105 10.88 -3.97 4.73
C TYR A 105 11.01 -5.16 3.76
N ASN A 106 12.23 -5.52 3.35
CA ASN A 106 12.44 -6.66 2.45
C ASN A 106 12.04 -7.99 3.12
N GLN A 107 12.14 -8.07 4.44
CA GLN A 107 11.78 -9.28 5.19
C GLN A 107 10.27 -9.58 5.21
N VAL A 108 9.43 -8.59 4.94
CA VAL A 108 7.97 -8.76 4.95
C VAL A 108 7.37 -8.90 3.55
N ILE A 109 8.16 -8.69 2.51
CA ILE A 109 7.73 -8.94 1.13
C ILE A 109 7.72 -10.45 0.90
N PRO A 110 6.57 -11.06 0.60
CA PRO A 110 6.49 -12.49 0.42
C PRO A 110 7.23 -12.92 -0.85
N THR A 111 7.86 -14.08 -0.78
CA THR A 111 8.62 -14.69 -1.87
C THR A 111 8.26 -16.18 -2.00
N GLY A 112 8.55 -16.76 -3.16
CA GLY A 112 8.31 -18.18 -3.45
C GLY A 112 7.12 -18.41 -4.39
N ASP A 113 6.62 -19.65 -4.40
CA ASP A 113 5.51 -20.05 -5.24
C ASP A 113 4.25 -19.24 -4.89
N ASN A 114 3.53 -18.81 -5.91
CA ASN A 114 2.36 -17.98 -5.74
C ASN A 114 1.28 -18.33 -6.77
N SER A 115 0.05 -17.92 -6.45
CA SER A 115 -1.11 -18.00 -7.32
C SER A 115 -1.54 -16.60 -7.73
N LEU A 116 -1.80 -16.39 -9.02
CA LEU A 116 -2.13 -15.09 -9.59
C LEU A 116 -3.65 -14.94 -9.73
N LEU A 117 -4.17 -13.84 -9.21
CA LEU A 117 -5.51 -13.32 -9.48
C LEU A 117 -5.39 -12.06 -10.32
N ASP A 118 -6.08 -12.01 -11.48
CA ASP A 118 -6.31 -10.81 -12.29
C ASP A 118 -7.78 -10.42 -12.14
N VAL A 119 -8.05 -9.21 -11.69
CA VAL A 119 -9.40 -8.73 -11.40
C VAL A 119 -9.56 -7.26 -11.77
N ASN A 120 -10.76 -6.88 -12.26
CA ASN A 120 -11.09 -5.48 -12.52
C ASN A 120 -11.18 -4.69 -11.21
N VAL A 121 -10.45 -3.58 -11.13
CA VAL A 121 -10.35 -2.75 -9.91
C VAL A 121 -11.70 -2.17 -9.50
N LYS A 122 -12.49 -1.66 -10.46
CA LYS A 122 -13.79 -1.02 -10.17
C LYS A 122 -14.81 -2.02 -9.64
N ASP A 123 -14.86 -3.21 -10.24
CA ASP A 123 -15.77 -4.27 -9.82
C ASP A 123 -15.39 -4.77 -8.42
N PHE A 124 -14.10 -4.95 -8.18
CA PHE A 124 -13.60 -5.36 -6.88
C PHE A 124 -13.92 -4.32 -5.78
N VAL A 125 -13.59 -3.04 -6.00
CA VAL A 125 -13.90 -1.95 -5.05
C VAL A 125 -15.40 -1.84 -4.78
N SER A 126 -16.23 -1.93 -5.83
CA SER A 126 -17.68 -1.82 -5.71
C SER A 126 -18.28 -2.98 -4.88
N SER A 127 -17.82 -4.20 -5.14
CA SER A 127 -18.25 -5.39 -4.39
C SER A 127 -17.79 -5.36 -2.93
N LEU A 128 -16.53 -4.97 -2.68
CA LEU A 128 -16.03 -4.73 -1.32
C LEU A 128 -16.89 -3.68 -0.59
N GLY A 129 -17.26 -2.59 -1.27
CA GLY A 129 -18.12 -1.55 -0.71
C GLY A 129 -19.48 -2.09 -0.25
N ARG A 130 -20.16 -2.88 -1.09
CA ARG A 130 -21.47 -3.49 -0.76
C ARG A 130 -21.37 -4.49 0.38
N VAL A 131 -20.40 -5.41 0.30
CA VAL A 131 -20.20 -6.45 1.32
C VAL A 131 -19.79 -5.86 2.67
N SER A 132 -19.01 -4.78 2.67
CA SER A 132 -18.52 -4.12 3.88
C SER A 132 -19.63 -3.51 4.76
N ILE A 133 -20.81 -3.27 4.21
CA ILE A 133 -21.97 -2.73 4.96
C ILE A 133 -22.33 -3.66 6.13
N LEU A 134 -22.25 -4.96 5.94
CA LEU A 134 -22.49 -5.96 6.98
C LEU A 134 -21.23 -6.40 7.73
N SER A 135 -20.07 -5.82 7.43
CA SER A 135 -18.86 -6.17 8.18
C SER A 135 -18.93 -5.67 9.62
N ASN A 136 -18.40 -6.46 10.56
CA ASN A 136 -18.32 -6.07 11.97
C ASN A 136 -17.54 -4.76 12.11
N ASP A 137 -18.12 -3.77 12.81
CA ASP A 137 -17.54 -2.44 12.98
C ASP A 137 -16.15 -2.44 13.63
N LYS A 138 -15.83 -3.43 14.45
CA LYS A 138 -14.55 -3.52 15.13
C LYS A 138 -13.42 -4.03 14.23
N ASN A 139 -13.70 -5.04 13.40
CA ASN A 139 -12.65 -5.76 12.67
C ASN A 139 -12.63 -5.44 11.18
N LYS A 140 -13.74 -4.92 10.62
CA LYS A 140 -13.88 -4.63 9.18
C LYS A 140 -13.40 -5.80 8.29
N GLY A 141 -13.65 -7.04 8.77
CA GLY A 141 -13.17 -8.26 8.12
C GLY A 141 -14.05 -8.66 6.94
N VAL A 142 -13.40 -9.02 5.84
CA VAL A 142 -14.02 -9.69 4.69
C VAL A 142 -13.24 -10.95 4.37
N LYS A 143 -13.94 -12.01 3.95
CA LYS A 143 -13.35 -13.23 3.43
C LYS A 143 -13.40 -13.20 1.92
N ILE A 144 -12.29 -13.53 1.29
CA ILE A 144 -12.16 -13.72 -0.16
C ILE A 144 -11.91 -15.19 -0.39
N HIS A 145 -12.80 -15.82 -1.14
CA HIS A 145 -12.70 -17.22 -1.56
C HIS A 145 -12.52 -17.26 -3.08
N LEU A 146 -11.46 -17.90 -3.52
CA LEU A 146 -11.08 -18.01 -4.93
C LEU A 146 -11.18 -19.48 -5.36
N VAL A 147 -11.99 -19.72 -6.36
CA VAL A 147 -12.18 -21.05 -6.98
C VAL A 147 -12.70 -20.90 -8.41
N ASP A 148 -12.18 -21.70 -9.34
CA ASP A 148 -12.67 -21.81 -10.73
C ASP A 148 -12.89 -20.48 -11.45
N ASN A 149 -11.92 -19.55 -11.37
CA ASN A 149 -12.00 -18.20 -11.95
C ASN A 149 -13.12 -17.31 -11.39
N ASN A 150 -13.63 -17.64 -10.21
CA ASN A 150 -14.57 -16.79 -9.48
C ASN A 150 -13.95 -16.31 -8.19
N MET A 151 -14.23 -15.08 -7.84
CA MET A 151 -13.89 -14.49 -6.55
C MET A 151 -15.18 -14.22 -5.79
N PHE A 152 -15.37 -14.95 -4.69
CA PHE A 152 -16.47 -14.73 -3.75
C PHE A 152 -15.98 -13.86 -2.61
N ILE A 153 -16.69 -12.77 -2.34
CA ILE A 153 -16.37 -11.85 -1.25
C ILE A 153 -17.50 -11.92 -0.25
N ARG A 154 -17.18 -12.25 1.00
CA ARG A 154 -18.17 -12.48 2.05
C ARG A 154 -17.84 -11.72 3.32
N SER A 155 -18.86 -11.16 3.96
CA SER A 155 -18.77 -10.66 5.33
C SER A 155 -19.97 -11.11 6.15
N ASN A 156 -19.83 -11.05 7.46
CA ASN A 156 -20.91 -11.30 8.41
C ASN A 156 -20.80 -10.32 9.58
N ASN A 157 -21.96 -9.99 10.16
CA ASN A 157 -22.06 -9.20 11.38
C ASN A 157 -22.20 -10.08 12.63
N ALA A 158 -22.36 -9.45 13.78
CA ALA A 158 -22.55 -10.11 15.07
C ALA A 158 -23.89 -10.88 15.16
N ASP A 159 -24.89 -10.48 14.36
CA ASP A 159 -26.23 -11.10 14.31
C ASP A 159 -26.29 -12.27 13.31
N ASN A 160 -25.12 -12.69 12.75
CA ASN A 160 -24.99 -13.72 11.73
C ASN A 160 -25.68 -13.41 10.39
N GLU A 161 -25.99 -12.14 10.14
CA GLU A 161 -26.38 -11.72 8.78
C GLU A 161 -25.16 -11.79 7.86
N VAL A 162 -25.38 -12.22 6.64
CA VAL A 162 -24.30 -12.47 5.66
C VAL A 162 -24.53 -11.65 4.41
N ALA A 163 -23.51 -10.95 3.96
CA ALA A 163 -23.43 -10.39 2.61
C ALA A 163 -22.42 -11.19 1.80
N GLU A 164 -22.79 -11.51 0.58
CA GLU A 164 -21.92 -12.21 -0.37
C GLU A 164 -22.06 -11.60 -1.77
N GLU A 165 -20.94 -11.42 -2.43
CA GLU A 165 -20.83 -10.94 -3.80
C GLU A 165 -19.90 -11.84 -4.59
N THR A 166 -20.18 -11.99 -5.87
CA THR A 166 -19.31 -12.71 -6.80
C THR A 166 -18.74 -11.73 -7.80
N VAL A 167 -17.43 -11.75 -7.95
CA VAL A 167 -16.70 -10.92 -8.94
C VAL A 167 -16.05 -11.84 -9.94
N GLU A 168 -16.27 -11.57 -11.22
CA GLU A 168 -15.61 -12.28 -12.31
C GLU A 168 -14.10 -11.96 -12.26
N SER A 169 -13.28 -12.99 -12.33
CA SER A 169 -11.84 -12.86 -12.22
C SER A 169 -11.13 -13.95 -13.01
N LYS A 170 -9.82 -13.80 -13.20
CA LYS A 170 -8.96 -14.87 -13.71
C LYS A 170 -8.05 -15.30 -12.58
N TYR A 171 -8.23 -16.50 -12.11
CA TYR A 171 -7.45 -17.06 -11.02
C TYR A 171 -6.72 -18.32 -11.47
N ALA A 172 -5.40 -18.31 -11.32
CA ALA A 172 -4.54 -19.45 -11.63
C ALA A 172 -3.91 -19.95 -10.32
N GLY A 173 -4.60 -20.86 -9.63
CA GLY A 173 -4.14 -21.44 -8.37
C GLY A 173 -5.13 -22.46 -7.83
N GLU A 174 -4.73 -23.09 -6.72
CA GLU A 174 -5.60 -23.95 -5.94
C GLU A 174 -6.67 -23.14 -5.21
N GLU A 175 -7.79 -23.78 -4.86
CA GLU A 175 -8.84 -23.15 -4.06
C GLU A 175 -8.26 -22.54 -2.77
N ILE A 176 -8.57 -21.28 -2.49
CA ILE A 176 -8.04 -20.56 -1.32
C ILE A 176 -9.11 -19.68 -0.69
N GLU A 177 -9.20 -19.69 0.64
CA GLU A 177 -9.99 -18.72 1.41
C GLU A 177 -9.06 -17.90 2.31
N ILE A 178 -9.17 -16.58 2.23
CA ILE A 178 -8.33 -15.63 2.96
C ILE A 178 -9.19 -14.50 3.53
N ALA A 179 -8.87 -14.04 4.74
CA ALA A 179 -9.54 -12.93 5.39
C ALA A 179 -8.67 -11.66 5.37
N PHE A 180 -9.30 -10.52 5.10
CA PHE A 180 -8.64 -9.22 5.05
C PHE A 180 -9.47 -8.15 5.78
N ASN A 181 -8.80 -7.08 6.18
CA ASN A 181 -9.47 -5.84 6.53
C ASN A 181 -9.88 -5.10 5.25
N VAL A 182 -11.19 -4.88 5.08
CA VAL A 182 -11.75 -4.27 3.87
C VAL A 182 -11.21 -2.88 3.59
N ASN A 183 -10.99 -2.08 4.64
CA ASN A 183 -10.47 -0.72 4.48
C ASN A 183 -9.06 -0.72 3.85
N TYR A 184 -8.20 -1.66 4.27
CA TYR A 184 -6.86 -1.75 3.72
C TYR A 184 -6.85 -2.09 2.24
N ILE A 185 -7.68 -3.07 1.82
CA ILE A 185 -7.79 -3.41 0.40
C ILE A 185 -8.37 -2.24 -0.39
N GLN A 186 -9.46 -1.62 0.09
CA GLN A 186 -10.08 -0.49 -0.59
C GLN A 186 -9.11 0.69 -0.76
N GLU A 187 -8.34 1.03 0.27
CA GLU A 187 -7.35 2.10 0.15
C GLU A 187 -6.27 1.78 -0.88
N ILE A 188 -5.80 0.53 -0.94
CA ILE A 188 -4.86 0.10 -1.97
C ILE A 188 -5.48 0.22 -3.37
N LEU A 189 -6.66 -0.35 -3.57
CA LEU A 189 -7.33 -0.36 -4.86
C LEU A 189 -7.70 1.06 -5.33
N ASN A 190 -8.13 1.94 -4.44
CA ASN A 190 -8.45 3.33 -4.75
C ASN A 190 -7.22 4.17 -5.17
N ASN A 191 -6.02 3.72 -4.81
CA ASN A 191 -4.76 4.34 -5.26
C ASN A 191 -4.23 3.72 -6.57
N GLN A 192 -4.99 2.79 -7.19
CA GLN A 192 -4.65 2.22 -8.49
C GLN A 192 -5.12 3.12 -9.63
N THR A 193 -4.31 3.20 -10.67
CA THR A 193 -4.66 3.92 -11.92
C THR A 193 -5.02 2.98 -13.06
N ASN A 194 -4.70 1.69 -12.93
CA ASN A 194 -4.97 0.68 -13.94
C ASN A 194 -6.41 0.17 -13.84
N GLU A 195 -6.94 -0.33 -14.94
CA GLU A 195 -8.26 -0.93 -15.00
C GLU A 195 -8.32 -2.26 -14.24
N ASN A 196 -7.26 -3.08 -14.36
CA ASN A 196 -7.09 -4.35 -13.64
C ASN A 196 -5.92 -4.29 -12.67
N CYS A 197 -6.00 -5.08 -11.61
CA CYS A 197 -4.88 -5.34 -10.71
C CYS A 197 -4.56 -6.83 -10.65
N ASN A 198 -3.29 -7.10 -10.38
CA ASN A 198 -2.76 -8.44 -10.14
C ASN A 198 -2.55 -8.63 -8.63
N VAL A 199 -3.13 -9.69 -8.09
CA VAL A 199 -2.93 -10.08 -6.70
C VAL A 199 -2.23 -11.44 -6.66
N LEU A 200 -1.08 -11.48 -6.00
CA LEU A 200 -0.30 -12.71 -5.80
C LEU A 200 -0.54 -13.25 -4.40
N PHE A 201 -0.99 -14.49 -4.32
CA PHE A 201 -1.21 -15.21 -3.07
C PHE A 201 -0.11 -16.24 -2.87
N PHE A 202 0.50 -16.25 -1.71
CA PHE A 202 1.60 -17.14 -1.33
C PHE A 202 1.17 -18.24 -0.34
N GLY A 203 -0.13 -18.39 -0.14
CA GLY A 203 -0.80 -19.31 0.78
C GLY A 203 -1.86 -18.60 1.61
N SER A 204 -2.71 -19.35 2.30
CA SER A 204 -3.82 -18.81 3.12
C SER A 204 -3.36 -18.10 4.40
N ASP A 205 -2.15 -18.37 4.85
CA ASP A 205 -1.53 -17.87 6.08
C ASP A 205 -0.44 -16.81 5.86
N LYS A 206 -0.15 -16.50 4.59
CA LYS A 206 0.90 -15.54 4.21
C LYS A 206 0.30 -14.25 3.69
N SER A 207 1.12 -13.21 3.69
CA SER A 207 0.78 -11.94 3.06
C SER A 207 0.52 -12.13 1.58
N CYS A 208 -0.44 -11.40 1.01
CA CYS A 208 -0.57 -11.26 -0.42
C CYS A 208 0.15 -10.00 -0.92
N LEU A 209 0.45 -9.98 -2.21
CA LEU A 209 1.08 -8.84 -2.88
C LEU A 209 0.16 -8.35 -3.98
N ILE A 210 -0.24 -7.08 -3.91
CA ILE A 210 -0.98 -6.42 -4.99
C ILE A 210 0.03 -5.65 -5.82
N SER A 211 0.21 -6.08 -7.07
CA SER A 211 1.16 -5.47 -7.99
C SER A 211 0.44 -4.61 -9.02
N VAL A 212 0.94 -3.42 -9.21
CA VAL A 212 0.67 -2.55 -10.34
C VAL A 212 1.99 -2.29 -11.06
N SER A 213 1.94 -1.93 -12.32
CA SER A 213 3.10 -1.90 -13.24
C SER A 213 4.40 -1.32 -12.69
N TYR A 214 4.36 -0.59 -11.57
CA TYR A 214 5.53 0.03 -10.92
C TYR A 214 5.47 0.04 -9.38
N THR A 215 4.48 -0.58 -8.75
CA THR A 215 4.31 -0.52 -7.30
C THR A 215 4.02 -1.91 -6.74
N HIS A 216 4.69 -2.27 -5.65
CA HIS A 216 4.41 -3.48 -4.89
C HIS A 216 3.73 -3.12 -3.57
N LEU A 217 2.61 -3.75 -3.28
CA LEU A 217 1.83 -3.56 -2.07
C LEU A 217 1.64 -4.89 -1.37
N THR A 218 2.08 -5.00 -0.13
CA THR A 218 1.88 -6.22 0.67
C THR A 218 0.76 -6.02 1.67
N LEU A 219 -0.14 -6.99 1.72
CA LEU A 219 -1.16 -7.13 2.76
C LEU A 219 -0.86 -8.38 3.58
N PRO A 220 -0.64 -8.29 4.87
CA PRO A 220 -0.62 -9.48 5.71
C PRO A 220 -2.01 -10.11 5.71
N THR A 221 -2.04 -11.41 5.43
CA THR A 221 -3.19 -12.23 5.75
C THR A 221 -3.18 -12.42 7.24
N SER A 222 -4.02 -11.78 7.97
CA SER A 222 -4.22 -12.25 9.31
C SER A 222 -5.18 -11.50 10.11
N LEU A 223 -5.53 -12.24 10.96
CA LEU A 223 -5.91 -12.00 12.34
C LEU A 223 -7.30 -11.44 12.42
N ILE A 224 -8.13 -12.32 12.19
CA ILE A 224 -9.38 -12.33 12.93
C ILE A 224 -9.27 -13.41 14.00
#